data_305f06a8558c9343e794fa12edaf3f29
#
_entry.id   305f06a8558c9343e794fa12edaf3f29
#
_cell.length_a   1.000
_cell.length_b   1.000
_cell.length_c   1.000
_cell.angle_alpha   90.00
_cell.angle_beta   90.00
_cell.angle_gamma   90.00
#
_symmetry.space_group_name_H-M   'P 1'
#
loop_
_entity.id
_entity.type
_entity.pdbx_description
1 polymer ?
#
loop_
_entity_poly.entity_id
_entity_poly.type
_entity_poly.pdbx_seq_one_letter_code
_entity_poly.pdbx_strand_id
1 'polypeptide(L)'
;MKTLKQLSLIVCLMLCSLTTWAAKAESIPVQVRQADGSVITVILRGDEHINWYTTLDGVLLVQGVDNNYYIGKVEKSGNLIATQQLAHEALTRSQAERNLIAKQDKEKFFAYVNKVAEESENAY
;
A
#
# COMPACT_ATOMS: atom_id res chain seq x y z
N MET A 1 32.66 4.83 -41.19
CA MET A 1 31.45 5.66 -41.11
C MET A 1 30.17 4.87 -41.04
N LYS A 2 30.09 3.66 -41.54
CA LYS A 2 28.95 2.76 -41.33
C LYS A 2 28.77 2.32 -39.87
N THR A 3 29.82 2.28 -39.10
CA THR A 3 29.83 1.89 -37.68
C THR A 3 29.18 2.93 -36.76
N LEU A 4 29.27 4.22 -37.05
CA LEU A 4 28.65 5.30 -36.27
C LEU A 4 27.14 5.34 -36.42
N LYS A 5 26.60 5.02 -37.60
CA LYS A 5 25.16 4.95 -37.82
C LYS A 5 24.53 3.73 -37.12
N GLN A 6 25.25 2.61 -37.06
CA GLN A 6 24.80 1.41 -36.36
C GLN A 6 24.81 1.62 -34.84
N LEU A 7 25.80 2.33 -34.32
CA LEU A 7 25.87 2.66 -32.91
C LEU A 7 24.74 3.58 -32.45
N SER A 8 24.39 4.58 -33.27
CA SER A 8 23.29 5.50 -33.03
C SER A 8 21.93 4.76 -33.01
N LEU A 9 21.74 3.78 -33.89
CA LEU A 9 20.53 2.98 -33.96
C LEU A 9 20.35 2.10 -32.71
N ILE A 10 21.44 1.49 -32.24
CA ILE A 10 21.46 0.66 -31.01
C ILE A 10 21.15 1.49 -29.78
N VAL A 11 21.67 2.71 -29.69
CA VAL A 11 21.39 3.63 -28.58
C VAL A 11 19.93 4.07 -28.58
N CYS A 12 19.34 4.35 -29.73
CA CYS A 12 17.91 4.66 -29.84
C CYS A 12 17.02 3.49 -29.44
N LEU A 13 17.37 2.26 -29.79
CA LEU A 13 16.63 1.06 -29.41
C LEU A 13 16.70 0.79 -27.90
N MET A 14 17.83 1.06 -27.27
CA MET A 14 17.98 0.95 -25.81
C MET A 14 17.16 2.01 -25.07
N LEU A 15 17.09 3.23 -25.56
CA LEU A 15 16.27 4.30 -24.99
C LEU A 15 14.78 4.01 -25.09
N CYS A 16 14.32 3.39 -26.18
CA CYS A 16 12.92 2.98 -26.36
C CYS A 16 12.52 1.85 -25.40
N SER A 17 13.42 0.94 -25.06
CA SER A 17 13.12 -0.14 -24.10
C SER A 17 13.00 0.34 -22.66
N LEU A 18 13.62 1.47 -22.30
CA LEU A 18 13.52 2.06 -20.96
C LEU A 18 12.17 2.74 -20.73
N THR A 19 11.47 3.19 -21.76
CA THR A 19 10.18 3.87 -21.62
C THR A 19 9.01 2.93 -21.33
N THR A 20 9.15 1.62 -21.57
CA THR A 20 8.10 0.63 -21.27
C THR A 20 7.97 0.32 -19.78
N TRP A 21 8.93 0.71 -18.96
CA TRP A 21 8.89 0.51 -17.50
C TRP A 21 8.04 1.54 -16.78
N ALA A 22 7.73 2.67 -17.39
CA ALA A 22 6.97 3.76 -16.77
C ALA A 22 5.46 3.48 -16.69
N ALA A 23 4.96 2.36 -17.23
CA ALA A 23 3.54 2.08 -17.35
C ALA A 23 2.90 1.42 -16.12
N LYS A 24 3.69 0.97 -15.12
CA LYS A 24 3.17 0.44 -13.87
C LYS A 24 3.36 1.48 -12.77
N ALA A 25 2.24 2.06 -12.33
CA ALA A 25 2.23 2.90 -11.14
C ALA A 25 2.50 2.01 -9.92
N GLU A 26 3.73 2.01 -9.44
CA GLU A 26 4.08 1.36 -8.18
C GLU A 26 3.65 2.26 -7.02
N SER A 27 3.13 1.65 -5.96
CA SER A 27 2.78 2.37 -4.74
C SER A 27 4.05 2.92 -4.08
N ILE A 28 4.13 4.24 -3.97
CA ILE A 28 5.27 4.94 -3.39
C ILE A 28 5.00 5.17 -1.91
N PRO A 29 5.93 4.80 -1.00
CA PRO A 29 5.79 5.14 0.41
C PRO A 29 5.73 6.66 0.61
N VAL A 30 4.81 7.10 1.45
CA VAL A 30 4.61 8.51 1.78
C VAL A 30 4.74 8.72 3.28
N GLN A 31 5.52 9.72 3.69
CA GLN A 31 5.63 10.11 5.08
C GLN A 31 4.51 11.07 5.45
N VAL A 32 3.82 10.78 6.55
CA VAL A 32 2.69 11.55 7.06
C VAL A 32 2.94 11.92 8.52
N ARG A 33 2.67 13.18 8.87
CA ARG A 33 2.71 13.62 10.26
C ARG A 33 1.36 13.35 10.91
N GLN A 34 1.37 12.62 12.01
CA GLN A 34 0.18 12.29 12.78
C GLN A 34 -0.15 13.39 13.80
N ALA A 35 -1.36 13.35 14.38
CA ALA A 35 -1.85 14.34 15.33
C ALA A 35 -0.98 14.48 16.59
N ASP A 36 -0.31 13.40 17.00
CA ASP A 36 0.61 13.41 18.15
C ASP A 36 2.00 13.94 17.81
N GLY A 37 2.22 14.41 16.58
CA GLY A 37 3.51 14.92 16.11
C GLY A 37 4.45 13.85 15.57
N SER A 38 4.12 12.57 15.71
CA SER A 38 4.92 11.50 15.14
C SER A 38 4.79 11.44 13.61
N VAL A 39 5.79 10.85 12.96
CA VAL A 39 5.79 10.64 11.50
C VAL A 39 5.66 9.15 11.23
N ILE A 40 4.77 8.79 10.33
CA ILE A 40 4.58 7.41 9.90
C ILE A 40 4.74 7.32 8.38
N THR A 41 5.36 6.25 7.92
CA THR A 41 5.46 5.96 6.49
C THR A 41 4.34 5.00 6.12
N VAL A 42 3.51 5.41 5.16
CA VAL A 42 2.35 4.63 4.72
C VAL A 42 2.47 4.31 3.23
N ILE A 43 1.92 3.18 2.85
CA ILE A 43 1.87 2.73 1.45
C ILE A 43 0.42 2.43 1.11
N LEU A 44 -0.06 3.00 0.00
CA LEU A 44 -1.36 2.63 -0.56
C LEU A 44 -1.21 1.31 -1.33
N ARG A 45 -2.05 0.35 -0.99
CA ARG A 45 -2.08 -0.99 -1.61
C ARG A 45 -3.41 -1.22 -2.33
N GLY A 46 -3.43 -2.22 -3.20
CA GLY A 46 -4.65 -2.61 -3.90
C GLY A 46 -4.74 -2.01 -5.29
N ASP A 47 -5.96 -1.95 -5.80
CA ASP A 47 -6.26 -1.47 -7.15
C ASP A 47 -7.44 -0.48 -7.13
N GLU A 48 -8.00 -0.20 -8.30
CA GLU A 48 -9.14 0.71 -8.45
C GLU A 48 -10.44 0.22 -7.80
N HIS A 49 -10.58 -1.09 -7.56
CA HIS A 49 -11.80 -1.68 -6.99
C HIS A 49 -11.77 -1.70 -5.47
N ILE A 50 -10.59 -1.93 -4.88
CA ILE A 50 -10.40 -1.94 -3.43
C ILE A 50 -8.96 -1.54 -3.11
N ASN A 51 -8.80 -0.63 -2.16
CA ASN A 51 -7.49 -0.20 -1.72
C ASN A 51 -7.47 -0.07 -0.19
N TRP A 52 -6.26 -0.15 0.35
CA TRP A 52 -6.01 -0.01 1.78
C TRP A 52 -4.61 0.51 2.01
N TYR A 53 -4.31 0.91 3.23
CA TYR A 53 -2.98 1.41 3.59
C TYR A 53 -2.25 0.39 4.46
N THR A 54 -0.92 0.35 4.34
CA THR A 54 -0.07 -0.42 5.24
C THR A 54 1.14 0.40 5.65
N THR A 55 1.79 -0.02 6.75
CA THR A 55 3.14 0.41 7.08
C THR A 55 4.15 -0.33 6.18
N LEU A 56 5.43 0.04 6.29
CA LEU A 56 6.50 -0.66 5.57
C LEU A 56 6.59 -2.14 5.96
N ASP A 57 6.30 -2.46 7.22
CA ASP A 57 6.31 -3.85 7.72
C ASP A 57 4.96 -4.56 7.58
N GLY A 58 4.04 -3.98 6.79
CA GLY A 58 2.81 -4.66 6.39
C GLY A 58 1.65 -4.61 7.38
N VAL A 59 1.71 -3.75 8.39
CA VAL A 59 0.60 -3.55 9.32
C VAL A 59 -0.57 -2.90 8.58
N LEU A 60 -1.77 -3.44 8.73
CA LEU A 60 -2.97 -2.91 8.09
C LEU A 60 -3.43 -1.64 8.82
N LEU A 61 -3.60 -0.57 8.05
CA LEU A 61 -3.98 0.75 8.55
C LEU A 61 -5.31 1.20 7.94
N VAL A 62 -6.00 2.08 8.66
CA VAL A 62 -7.19 2.78 8.16
C VAL A 62 -7.00 4.28 8.36
N GLN A 63 -7.21 5.05 7.31
CA GLN A 63 -7.21 6.51 7.40
C GLN A 63 -8.54 6.98 7.99
N GLY A 64 -8.49 7.74 9.07
CA GLY A 64 -9.67 8.31 9.70
C GLY A 64 -10.17 9.56 8.98
N VAL A 65 -11.34 10.05 9.38
CA VAL A 65 -11.93 11.28 8.84
C VAL A 65 -11.08 12.53 9.18
N ASP A 66 -10.22 12.42 10.18
CA ASP A 66 -9.25 13.43 10.60
C ASP A 66 -7.94 13.39 9.80
N ASN A 67 -7.86 12.51 8.80
CA ASN A 67 -6.69 12.23 7.98
C ASN A 67 -5.52 11.56 8.71
N ASN A 68 -5.68 11.18 9.97
CA ASN A 68 -4.70 10.37 10.68
C ASN A 68 -4.85 8.89 10.32
N TYR A 69 -3.77 8.13 10.51
CA TYR A 69 -3.76 6.70 10.25
C TYR A 69 -3.83 5.94 11.57
N TYR A 70 -4.76 5.01 11.63
CA TYR A 70 -5.05 4.20 12.81
C TYR A 70 -4.72 2.74 12.52
N ILE A 71 -4.39 1.98 13.57
CA ILE A 71 -4.25 0.54 13.44
C ILE A 71 -5.60 -0.03 13.03
N GLY A 72 -5.61 -0.82 11.96
CA GLY A 72 -6.82 -1.46 11.48
C GLY A 72 -7.18 -2.69 12.29
N LYS A 73 -8.46 -2.98 12.37
CA LYS A 73 -9.02 -4.20 12.93
C LYS A 73 -9.74 -4.96 11.82
N VAL A 74 -9.44 -6.26 11.68
CA VAL A 74 -10.13 -7.12 10.72
C VAL A 74 -11.36 -7.71 11.38
N GLU A 75 -12.54 -7.41 10.84
CA GLU A 75 -13.81 -7.93 11.34
C GLU A 75 -14.01 -9.39 10.93
N LYS A 76 -15.05 -10.02 11.47
CA LYS A 76 -15.41 -11.41 11.14
C LYS A 76 -15.66 -11.61 9.64
N SER A 77 -16.21 -10.60 8.97
CA SER A 77 -16.43 -10.60 7.52
C SER A 77 -15.15 -10.47 6.70
N GLY A 78 -14.03 -10.09 7.33
CA GLY A 78 -12.78 -9.76 6.67
C GLY A 78 -12.61 -8.28 6.39
N ASN A 79 -13.64 -7.47 6.57
CA ASN A 79 -13.56 -6.03 6.37
C ASN A 79 -12.60 -5.38 7.37
N LEU A 80 -11.96 -4.30 6.95
CA LEU A 80 -11.00 -3.56 7.77
C LEU A 80 -11.62 -2.28 8.29
N ILE A 81 -11.60 -2.11 9.61
CA ILE A 81 -12.11 -0.90 10.27
C ILE A 81 -11.02 -0.26 11.13
N ALA A 82 -11.14 1.04 11.37
CA ALA A 82 -10.22 1.77 12.22
C ALA A 82 -10.44 1.42 13.70
N THR A 83 -9.35 1.24 14.43
CA THR A 83 -9.36 1.27 15.88
C THR A 83 -9.17 2.71 16.34
N GLN A 84 -9.16 2.95 17.65
CA GLN A 84 -8.84 4.26 18.22
C GLN A 84 -7.33 4.45 18.40
N GLN A 85 -6.53 3.43 18.11
CA GLN A 85 -5.09 3.47 18.30
C GLN A 85 -4.41 4.14 17.10
N LEU A 86 -3.80 5.28 17.34
CA LEU A 86 -2.98 5.97 16.32
C LEU A 86 -1.80 5.08 15.95
N ALA A 87 -1.53 4.95 14.67
CA ALA A 87 -0.44 4.10 14.18
C ALA A 87 0.91 4.80 14.26
N HIS A 88 1.96 4.03 14.54
CA HIS A 88 3.33 4.51 14.68
C HIS A 88 4.32 3.62 13.93
N GLU A 89 5.51 4.15 13.70
CA GLU A 89 6.63 3.37 13.16
C GLU A 89 7.01 2.22 14.12
N ALA A 90 7.57 1.15 13.56
CA ALA A 90 7.80 -0.09 14.27
C ALA A 90 8.54 0.08 15.62
N LEU A 91 9.54 0.96 15.65
CA LEU A 91 10.37 1.14 16.84
C LEU A 91 9.71 1.94 17.97
N THR A 92 8.63 2.66 17.67
CA THR A 92 7.98 3.57 18.63
C THR A 92 6.60 3.09 19.07
N ARG A 93 6.22 1.88 18.71
CA ARG A 93 4.91 1.31 19.06
C ARG A 93 4.83 0.95 20.54
N SER A 94 3.69 1.32 21.15
CA SER A 94 3.36 0.88 22.51
C SER A 94 2.99 -0.60 22.54
N GLN A 95 2.93 -1.18 23.74
CA GLN A 95 2.50 -2.57 23.88
C GLN A 95 1.04 -2.76 23.44
N ALA A 96 0.16 -1.78 23.74
CA ALA A 96 -1.23 -1.80 23.30
C ALA A 96 -1.34 -1.84 21.77
N GLU A 97 -0.55 -1.04 21.09
CA GLU A 97 -0.49 -1.01 19.62
C GLU A 97 -0.01 -2.35 19.07
N ARG A 98 1.08 -2.90 19.62
CA ARG A 98 1.60 -4.20 19.21
C ARG A 98 0.57 -5.33 19.42
N ASN A 99 -0.20 -5.26 20.48
CA ASN A 99 -1.25 -6.25 20.76
C ASN A 99 -2.36 -6.20 19.70
N LEU A 100 -2.77 -5.00 19.27
CA LEU A 100 -3.75 -4.82 18.20
C LEU A 100 -3.22 -5.35 16.86
N ILE A 101 -1.96 -5.09 16.56
CA ILE A 101 -1.29 -5.59 15.34
C ILE A 101 -1.27 -7.11 15.33
N ALA A 102 -0.94 -7.74 16.46
CA ALA A 102 -0.88 -9.20 16.58
C ALA A 102 -2.25 -9.86 16.33
N LYS A 103 -3.34 -9.14 16.56
CA LYS A 103 -4.71 -9.65 16.35
C LYS A 103 -5.19 -9.49 14.91
N GLN A 104 -4.45 -8.81 14.04
CA GLN A 104 -4.85 -8.63 12.65
C GLN A 104 -4.80 -9.97 11.90
N ASP A 105 -5.96 -10.47 11.48
CA ASP A 105 -6.08 -11.68 10.67
C ASP A 105 -5.93 -11.31 9.19
N LYS A 106 -4.68 -11.30 8.71
CA LYS A 106 -4.35 -10.90 7.34
C LYS A 106 -4.93 -11.87 6.30
N GLU A 107 -4.96 -13.17 6.61
CA GLU A 107 -5.55 -14.16 5.70
C GLU A 107 -7.03 -13.87 5.44
N LYS A 108 -7.76 -13.59 6.50
CA LYS A 108 -9.18 -13.23 6.42
C LYS A 108 -9.39 -11.95 5.63
N PHE A 109 -8.55 -10.95 5.86
CA PHE A 109 -8.61 -9.69 5.13
C PHE A 109 -8.34 -9.89 3.64
N PHE A 110 -7.31 -10.64 3.27
CA PHE A 110 -6.99 -10.89 1.86
C PHE A 110 -8.04 -11.76 1.16
N ALA A 111 -8.67 -12.68 1.87
CA ALA A 111 -9.82 -13.43 1.35
C ALA A 111 -11.00 -12.49 1.04
N TYR A 112 -11.26 -11.53 1.91
CA TYR A 112 -12.27 -10.48 1.69
C TYR A 112 -11.92 -9.61 0.47
N VAL A 113 -10.67 -9.19 0.34
CA VAL A 113 -10.18 -8.39 -0.79
C VAL A 113 -10.40 -9.13 -2.11
N ASN A 114 -10.04 -10.42 -2.15
CA ASN A 114 -10.21 -11.24 -3.35
C ASN A 114 -11.68 -11.41 -3.72
N LYS A 115 -12.54 -11.58 -2.74
CA LYS A 115 -13.99 -11.70 -2.95
C LYS A 115 -14.56 -10.41 -3.54
N VAL A 116 -14.19 -9.26 -3.01
CA VAL A 116 -14.63 -7.96 -3.52
C VAL A 116 -14.14 -7.75 -4.95
N ALA A 117 -12.90 -8.11 -5.26
CA ALA A 117 -12.33 -8.02 -6.60
C ALA A 117 -13.11 -8.89 -7.60
N GLU A 118 -13.42 -10.12 -7.23
CA GLU A 118 -14.22 -11.03 -8.07
C GLU A 118 -15.62 -10.49 -8.32
N GLU A 119 -16.29 -9.98 -7.30
CA GLU A 119 -17.63 -9.37 -7.43
C GLU A 119 -17.60 -8.15 -8.35
N SER A 120 -16.53 -7.36 -8.30
CA SER A 120 -16.36 -6.20 -9.17
C SER A 120 -16.15 -6.59 -10.64
N GLU A 121 -15.40 -7.66 -10.90
CA GLU A 121 -15.20 -8.19 -12.26
C GLU A 121 -16.50 -8.75 -12.85
N ASN A 122 -17.33 -9.40 -12.02
CA ASN A 122 -18.59 -10.01 -12.45
C ASN A 122 -19.72 -9.00 -12.61
N ALA A 123 -19.54 -7.76 -12.15
CA ALA A 123 -20.56 -6.71 -12.26
C ALA A 123 -20.59 -6.03 -13.64
N TYR A 124 -19.62 -6.34 -14.52
CA TYR A 124 -19.54 -5.75 -15.87
C TYR A 124 -19.84 -6.77 -16.97
#